data_99f717fede27390e0ab280eebedb8517
#
_entry.id   99f717fede27390e0ab280eebedb8517
#
_cell.length_a   1.000
_cell.length_b   1.000
_cell.length_c   1.000
_cell.angle_alpha   90.00
_cell.angle_beta   90.00
_cell.angle_gamma   90.00
#
_symmetry.space_group_name_H-M   'P 1'
#
loop_
_entity.id
_entity.type
_entity.pdbx_description
1 polymer ?
#
loop_
_entity_poly.entity_id
_entity_poly.type
_entity_poly.pdbx_seq_one_letter_code
_entity_poly.pdbx_strand_id
1 'polypeptide(L)'
;MSNTEGSEKVIAGISDENWQAVKVLVVDDDDRVQEQFKMYFTDLGIDHYQFECSAAAAMSNMVQQQHSYDLVVTDLNMPNVDGITFMRFLSKIEYSGALMIISGEDRRLLNSVVQLGNAHNLNIIGAMQKPFDRTELRQMFGKMQLSADKLAFVSADQSLTEDEIQQGLSRGNPELYFQPKVAVKTMSVPSFEALARWRAEDGKILGPHLFIPVAEQSALINDLTDQVFIKSVEQVAQWHGQGFMFAVAVNFSMNSLERISLPDTLLAICSDYKVSPENITIEITETCIMNQEAVALDVITRLHLKGFRLSIDDFGTGYSSIEKLNRLPFSEIKIDRAFVDGAANSYSSRAILESSIAMGKKMGISIVSEGVETEQDFELLKELGADYVQGALFSNPIPADSVLQWVENWNKSSH
;
A
#
# COMPACT_ATOMS: atom_id res chain seq x y z
N MET A 1 -9.59 -17.33 47.19
CA MET A 1 -9.43 -18.27 46.09
C MET A 1 -10.37 -17.82 44.99
N SER A 2 -9.91 -17.01 44.11
CA SER A 2 -10.61 -16.58 42.92
C SER A 2 -9.56 -16.42 41.82
N ASN A 3 -9.63 -17.33 40.87
CA ASN A 3 -8.81 -17.33 39.65
C ASN A 3 -9.14 -16.11 38.81
N THR A 4 -8.13 -15.31 38.54
CA THR A 4 -8.11 -14.36 37.43
C THR A 4 -7.22 -14.93 36.33
N GLU A 5 -7.81 -15.76 35.48
CA GLU A 5 -7.24 -16.06 34.16
C GLU A 5 -7.66 -14.94 33.21
N GLY A 6 -6.73 -14.02 33.00
CA GLY A 6 -6.86 -13.01 31.96
C GLY A 6 -6.63 -13.64 30.58
N SER A 7 -7.59 -13.45 29.74
CA SER A 7 -7.60 -13.84 28.31
C SER A 7 -6.46 -13.18 27.55
N GLU A 8 -5.34 -13.87 27.34
CA GLU A 8 -4.43 -13.60 26.23
C GLU A 8 -5.15 -13.94 24.92
N LYS A 9 -5.61 -12.91 24.22
CA LYS A 9 -6.00 -13.06 22.82
C LYS A 9 -4.73 -13.39 22.03
N VAL A 10 -4.61 -14.64 21.65
CA VAL A 10 -3.66 -15.14 20.64
C VAL A 10 -3.90 -14.36 19.36
N ILE A 11 -2.96 -13.48 19.02
CA ILE A 11 -2.85 -12.93 17.66
C ILE A 11 -2.35 -14.10 16.82
N ALA A 12 -3.26 -14.71 16.07
CA ALA A 12 -2.97 -15.80 15.15
C ALA A 12 -2.07 -15.30 14.01
N GLY A 13 -0.91 -15.93 13.87
CA GLY A 13 -0.14 -15.88 12.65
C GLY A 13 1.35 -15.67 12.86
N ILE A 14 2.05 -16.60 13.50
CA ILE A 14 3.43 -16.98 13.20
C ILE A 14 3.72 -18.16 14.15
N SER A 15 3.91 -19.36 13.64
CA SER A 15 4.54 -20.42 14.40
C SER A 15 6.00 -20.04 14.65
N ASP A 16 6.47 -20.20 15.87
CA ASP A 16 7.84 -19.93 16.31
C ASP A 16 8.93 -20.75 15.54
N GLU A 17 8.51 -21.57 14.58
CA GLU A 17 9.38 -22.51 13.84
C GLU A 17 10.12 -21.91 12.64
N ASN A 18 9.78 -20.70 12.19
CA ASN A 18 10.38 -20.15 10.97
C ASN A 18 11.59 -19.23 11.18
N TRP A 19 11.91 -18.83 12.40
CA TRP A 19 13.03 -17.92 12.66
C TRP A 19 14.41 -18.58 12.69
N GLN A 20 14.49 -19.89 12.86
CA GLN A 20 15.76 -20.62 12.95
C GLN A 20 16.62 -20.55 11.68
N ALA A 21 16.00 -20.35 10.51
CA ALA A 21 16.71 -20.27 9.23
C ALA A 21 17.14 -18.84 8.85
N VAL A 22 16.63 -17.80 9.54
CA VAL A 22 16.87 -16.41 9.19
C VAL A 22 18.28 -15.98 9.57
N LYS A 23 19.04 -15.44 8.62
CA LYS A 23 20.40 -14.93 8.80
C LYS A 23 20.36 -13.42 9.01
N VAL A 24 20.81 -12.96 10.17
CA VAL A 24 20.76 -11.55 10.58
C VAL A 24 22.16 -10.95 10.70
N LEU A 25 22.36 -9.78 10.08
CA LEU A 25 23.52 -8.94 10.33
C LEU A 25 23.11 -7.71 11.13
N VAL A 26 23.70 -7.49 12.28
CA VAL A 26 23.49 -6.28 13.08
C VAL A 26 24.75 -5.42 13.05
N VAL A 27 24.60 -4.16 12.65
CA VAL A 27 25.70 -3.20 12.49
C VAL A 27 25.45 -2.03 13.44
N ASP A 28 26.16 -2.02 14.56
CA ASP A 28 26.04 -1.02 15.62
C ASP A 28 27.36 -0.95 16.40
N ASP A 29 27.86 0.25 16.71
CA ASP A 29 29.10 0.43 17.45
C ASP A 29 28.90 0.42 18.98
N ASP A 30 27.65 0.35 19.46
CA ASP A 30 27.34 0.22 20.90
C ASP A 30 27.16 -1.26 21.28
N ASP A 31 28.14 -1.79 22.03
CA ASP A 31 28.11 -3.17 22.53
C ASP A 31 26.85 -3.50 23.33
N ARG A 32 26.23 -2.51 24.00
CA ARG A 32 24.99 -2.71 24.77
C ARG A 32 23.79 -2.99 23.86
N VAL A 33 23.75 -2.36 22.71
CA VAL A 33 22.71 -2.61 21.69
C VAL A 33 22.91 -4.01 21.11
N GLN A 34 24.15 -4.40 20.82
CA GLN A 34 24.44 -5.75 20.33
C GLN A 34 24.05 -6.83 21.37
N GLU A 35 24.36 -6.64 22.65
CA GLU A 35 23.93 -7.57 23.71
C GLU A 35 22.40 -7.60 23.87
N GLN A 36 21.72 -6.48 23.70
CA GLN A 36 20.25 -6.42 23.70
C GLN A 36 19.66 -7.25 22.55
N PHE A 37 20.18 -7.10 21.32
CA PHE A 37 19.76 -7.93 20.19
C PHE A 37 20.02 -9.42 20.42
N LYS A 38 21.16 -9.76 21.00
CA LYS A 38 21.51 -11.16 21.30
C LYS A 38 20.49 -11.81 22.27
N MET A 39 20.04 -11.07 23.29
CA MET A 39 18.98 -11.53 24.18
C MET A 39 17.66 -11.73 23.40
N TYR A 40 17.29 -10.78 22.55
CA TYR A 40 16.07 -10.87 21.76
C TYR A 40 16.10 -12.01 20.74
N PHE A 41 17.24 -12.25 20.08
CA PHE A 41 17.40 -13.35 19.14
C PHE A 41 17.27 -14.70 19.82
N THR A 42 17.83 -14.86 21.02
CA THR A 42 17.64 -16.06 21.84
C THR A 42 16.17 -16.29 22.16
N ASP A 43 15.44 -15.25 22.51
CA ASP A 43 14.01 -15.32 22.83
C ASP A 43 13.11 -15.61 21.60
N LEU A 44 13.56 -15.22 20.39
CA LEU A 44 12.87 -15.42 19.12
C LEU A 44 13.29 -16.73 18.43
N GLY A 45 14.29 -17.43 18.94
CA GLY A 45 14.83 -18.65 18.33
C GLY A 45 15.64 -18.39 17.07
N ILE A 46 16.26 -17.20 16.92
CA ILE A 46 17.16 -16.87 15.81
C ILE A 46 18.56 -17.35 16.16
N ASP A 47 19.05 -18.34 15.43
CA ASP A 47 20.37 -18.97 15.70
C ASP A 47 21.49 -18.44 14.78
N HIS A 48 21.14 -17.84 13.63
CA HIS A 48 22.10 -17.38 12.64
C HIS A 48 22.20 -15.85 12.62
N TYR A 49 23.06 -15.27 13.44
CA TYR A 49 23.30 -13.84 13.45
C TYR A 49 24.78 -13.49 13.57
N GLN A 50 25.12 -12.33 13.04
CA GLN A 50 26.46 -11.74 13.13
C GLN A 50 26.38 -10.29 13.56
N PHE A 51 27.34 -9.86 14.35
CA PHE A 51 27.50 -8.46 14.77
C PHE A 51 28.73 -7.85 14.14
N GLU A 52 28.59 -6.61 13.67
CA GLU A 52 29.71 -5.78 13.21
C GLU A 52 29.64 -4.42 13.94
N CYS A 53 30.79 -3.97 14.44
CA CYS A 53 30.89 -2.72 15.20
C CYS A 53 31.07 -1.49 14.28
N SER A 54 31.04 -1.64 12.98
CA SER A 54 31.14 -0.54 12.02
C SER A 54 30.61 -0.89 10.64
N ALA A 55 30.11 0.11 9.93
CA ALA A 55 29.66 -0.04 8.56
C ALA A 55 30.79 -0.55 7.63
N ALA A 56 32.04 -0.15 7.84
CA ALA A 56 33.15 -0.61 7.01
C ALA A 56 33.43 -2.12 7.17
N ALA A 57 33.34 -2.65 8.40
CA ALA A 57 33.44 -4.08 8.67
C ALA A 57 32.26 -4.84 8.04
N ALA A 58 31.04 -4.32 8.19
CA ALA A 58 29.83 -4.89 7.59
C ALA A 58 29.93 -4.95 6.05
N MET A 59 30.38 -3.87 5.40
CA MET A 59 30.62 -3.85 3.94
C MET A 59 31.60 -4.95 3.51
N SER A 60 32.72 -5.09 4.21
CA SER A 60 33.71 -6.12 3.91
C SER A 60 33.16 -7.54 4.11
N ASN A 61 32.41 -7.75 5.18
CA ASN A 61 31.73 -8.99 5.50
C ASN A 61 30.73 -9.38 4.39
N MET A 62 29.85 -8.45 3.99
CA MET A 62 28.84 -8.70 2.97
C MET A 62 29.42 -9.05 1.61
N VAL A 63 30.55 -8.45 1.25
CA VAL A 63 31.27 -8.82 0.01
C VAL A 63 31.84 -10.26 0.10
N GLN A 64 32.40 -10.63 1.26
CA GLN A 64 32.97 -11.97 1.47
C GLN A 64 31.90 -13.06 1.54
N GLN A 65 30.75 -12.76 2.14
CA GLN A 65 29.62 -13.67 2.34
C GLN A 65 28.63 -13.70 1.13
N GLN A 66 28.98 -13.07 0.01
CA GLN A 66 28.11 -12.98 -1.18
C GLN A 66 26.69 -12.49 -0.86
N HIS A 67 26.56 -11.50 0.02
CA HIS A 67 25.28 -10.87 0.40
C HIS A 67 24.24 -11.80 1.05
N SER A 68 24.65 -12.84 1.76
CA SER A 68 23.80 -13.95 2.21
C SER A 68 22.97 -13.69 3.48
N TYR A 69 22.67 -12.43 3.84
CA TYR A 69 21.82 -12.10 4.98
C TYR A 69 20.38 -11.85 4.54
N ASP A 70 19.42 -12.37 5.31
CA ASP A 70 17.99 -12.15 5.08
C ASP A 70 17.52 -10.81 5.70
N LEU A 71 18.16 -10.41 6.81
CA LEU A 71 17.93 -9.14 7.48
C LEU A 71 19.25 -8.44 7.82
N VAL A 72 19.32 -7.17 7.49
CA VAL A 72 20.36 -6.26 8.00
C VAL A 72 19.69 -5.27 8.95
N VAL A 73 20.25 -5.13 10.18
CA VAL A 73 19.88 -4.09 11.13
C VAL A 73 21.06 -3.12 11.21
N THR A 74 20.83 -1.83 11.00
CA THR A 74 21.91 -0.84 11.01
C THR A 74 21.60 0.38 11.87
N ASP A 75 22.59 0.83 12.64
CA ASP A 75 22.56 2.18 13.23
C ASP A 75 22.85 3.21 12.14
N LEU A 76 22.31 4.42 12.32
CA LEU A 76 22.64 5.59 11.49
C LEU A 76 23.92 6.27 11.92
N ASN A 77 24.16 6.38 13.22
CA ASN A 77 25.25 7.15 13.79
C ASN A 77 26.42 6.25 14.18
N MET A 78 27.24 5.89 13.22
CA MET A 78 28.44 5.10 13.43
C MET A 78 29.71 5.91 13.10
N PRO A 79 30.83 5.69 13.81
CA PRO A 79 32.09 6.35 13.51
C PRO A 79 32.63 6.02 12.10
N ASN A 80 33.24 7.01 11.44
CA ASN A 80 33.91 6.94 10.14
C ASN A 80 32.99 6.71 8.94
N VAL A 81 32.06 5.75 8.96
CA VAL A 81 31.11 5.47 7.90
C VAL A 81 29.71 5.39 8.54
N ASP A 82 28.86 6.33 8.21
CA ASP A 82 27.49 6.41 8.72
C ASP A 82 26.54 5.38 8.06
N GLY A 83 25.38 5.15 8.69
CA GLY A 83 24.37 4.22 8.19
C GLY A 83 23.81 4.60 6.82
N ILE A 84 23.76 5.89 6.47
CA ILE A 84 23.29 6.33 5.14
C ILE A 84 24.31 5.93 4.07
N THR A 85 25.59 6.05 4.35
CA THR A 85 26.64 5.58 3.44
C THR A 85 26.61 4.06 3.29
N PHE A 86 26.29 3.34 4.37
CA PHE A 86 26.11 1.90 4.33
C PHE A 86 24.87 1.52 3.50
N MET A 87 23.75 2.21 3.63
CA MET A 87 22.56 2.02 2.80
C MET A 87 22.85 2.22 1.30
N ARG A 88 23.63 3.27 0.94
CA ARG A 88 24.07 3.47 -0.45
C ARG A 88 24.95 2.34 -0.98
N PHE A 89 25.76 1.75 -0.11
CA PHE A 89 26.52 0.55 -0.46
C PHE A 89 25.59 -0.65 -0.69
N LEU A 90 24.61 -0.91 0.19
CA LEU A 90 23.62 -1.98 0.03
C LEU A 90 22.86 -1.86 -1.31
N SER A 91 22.45 -0.63 -1.66
CA SER A 91 21.82 -0.37 -2.96
C SER A 91 22.76 -0.71 -4.14
N LYS A 92 24.04 -0.34 -4.06
CA LYS A 92 25.02 -0.62 -5.13
C LYS A 92 25.31 -2.10 -5.36
N ILE A 93 25.19 -2.91 -4.31
CA ILE A 93 25.36 -4.36 -4.39
C ILE A 93 24.04 -5.09 -4.66
N GLU A 94 22.97 -4.34 -4.95
CA GLU A 94 21.61 -4.86 -5.20
C GLU A 94 21.13 -5.80 -4.09
N TYR A 95 21.35 -5.39 -2.82
CA TYR A 95 20.94 -6.18 -1.68
C TYR A 95 19.42 -6.33 -1.65
N SER A 96 18.93 -7.56 -1.73
CA SER A 96 17.51 -7.91 -1.81
C SER A 96 16.87 -8.27 -0.46
N GLY A 97 17.67 -8.46 0.59
CA GLY A 97 17.16 -8.78 1.93
C GLY A 97 16.47 -7.59 2.60
N ALA A 98 15.85 -7.85 3.75
CA ALA A 98 15.20 -6.82 4.55
C ALA A 98 16.24 -5.91 5.24
N LEU A 99 15.90 -4.61 5.36
CA LEU A 99 16.70 -3.64 6.09
C LEU A 99 15.87 -3.01 7.21
N MET A 100 16.40 -3.05 8.43
CA MET A 100 15.87 -2.37 9.61
C MET A 100 16.83 -1.28 10.05
N ILE A 101 16.32 -0.09 10.30
CA ILE A 101 17.09 1.05 10.78
C ILE A 101 16.86 1.22 12.27
N ILE A 102 17.94 1.42 13.04
CA ILE A 102 17.85 1.79 14.45
C ILE A 102 18.66 3.04 14.68
N SER A 103 18.22 3.97 15.52
CA SER A 103 18.99 5.16 15.83
C SER A 103 18.52 5.86 17.10
N GLY A 104 19.40 6.64 17.73
CA GLY A 104 19.04 7.59 18.79
C GLY A 104 18.36 8.86 18.28
N GLU A 105 18.26 9.05 16.98
CA GLU A 105 17.68 10.22 16.34
C GLU A 105 16.15 10.28 16.46
N ASP A 106 15.59 11.46 16.22
CA ASP A 106 14.14 11.65 16.29
C ASP A 106 13.38 10.92 15.14
N ARG A 107 12.08 10.68 15.35
CA ARG A 107 11.23 9.99 14.36
C ARG A 107 11.16 10.67 12.99
N ARG A 108 11.33 12.00 12.92
CA ARG A 108 11.31 12.74 11.65
C ARG A 108 12.51 12.40 10.79
N LEU A 109 13.70 12.35 11.40
CA LEU A 109 14.91 11.94 10.70
C LEU A 109 14.81 10.48 10.27
N LEU A 110 14.34 9.59 11.15
CA LEU A 110 14.13 8.18 10.83
C LEU A 110 13.19 7.99 9.64
N ASN A 111 12.07 8.71 9.58
CA ASN A 111 11.15 8.66 8.43
C ASN A 111 11.84 9.15 7.14
N SER A 112 12.64 10.22 7.20
CA SER A 112 13.40 10.70 6.04
C SER A 112 14.40 9.67 5.54
N VAL A 113 15.04 8.94 6.45
CA VAL A 113 16.01 7.89 6.08
C VAL A 113 15.30 6.67 5.49
N VAL A 114 14.12 6.30 5.97
CA VAL A 114 13.27 5.25 5.37
C VAL A 114 12.91 5.64 3.93
N GLN A 115 12.46 6.88 3.71
CA GLN A 115 12.16 7.37 2.35
C GLN A 115 13.39 7.35 1.44
N LEU A 116 14.55 7.77 1.95
CA LEU A 116 15.82 7.72 1.20
C LEU A 116 16.17 6.29 0.78
N GLY A 117 15.99 5.32 1.69
CA GLY A 117 16.29 3.92 1.39
C GLY A 117 15.32 3.31 0.37
N ASN A 118 14.03 3.64 0.46
CA ASN A 118 13.04 3.25 -0.54
C ASN A 118 13.37 3.85 -1.92
N ALA A 119 13.82 5.12 -1.98
CA ALA A 119 14.29 5.75 -3.22
C ALA A 119 15.56 5.09 -3.79
N HIS A 120 16.30 4.35 -2.99
CA HIS A 120 17.44 3.52 -3.39
C HIS A 120 17.06 2.06 -3.66
N ASN A 121 15.77 1.74 -3.77
CA ASN A 121 15.24 0.38 -3.99
C ASN A 121 15.65 -0.64 -2.91
N LEU A 122 15.85 -0.18 -1.66
CA LEU A 122 16.10 -1.06 -0.53
C LEU A 122 14.79 -1.47 0.13
N ASN A 123 14.67 -2.73 0.52
CA ASN A 123 13.49 -3.26 1.22
C ASN A 123 13.54 -2.89 2.71
N ILE A 124 13.10 -1.66 3.05
CA ILE A 124 13.10 -1.20 4.44
C ILE A 124 11.83 -1.64 5.15
N ILE A 125 11.95 -2.56 6.12
CA ILE A 125 10.83 -3.04 6.94
C ILE A 125 10.40 -2.05 8.03
N GLY A 126 11.26 -1.09 8.37
CA GLY A 126 10.96 -0.01 9.29
C GLY A 126 12.18 0.60 9.97
N ALA A 127 11.91 1.60 10.81
CA ALA A 127 12.91 2.24 11.62
C ALA A 127 12.45 2.33 13.08
N MET A 128 13.38 2.12 14.03
CA MET A 128 13.13 2.19 15.46
C MET A 128 14.03 3.22 16.13
N GLN A 129 13.46 3.95 17.08
CA GLN A 129 14.22 4.89 17.91
C GLN A 129 14.80 4.18 19.13
N LYS A 130 16.07 4.40 19.42
CA LYS A 130 16.70 3.96 20.68
C LYS A 130 16.27 4.87 21.85
N PRO A 131 15.97 4.36 23.05
CA PRO A 131 15.86 2.95 23.38
C PRO A 131 14.54 2.33 22.87
N PHE A 132 14.57 1.08 22.44
CA PHE A 132 13.42 0.32 22.00
C PHE A 132 13.18 -0.89 22.91
N ASP A 133 11.94 -1.35 22.98
CA ASP A 133 11.58 -2.49 23.79
C ASP A 133 11.38 -3.77 22.95
N ARG A 134 11.16 -4.89 23.69
CA ARG A 134 10.95 -6.21 23.08
C ARG A 134 9.69 -6.25 22.21
N THR A 135 8.65 -5.52 22.59
CA THR A 135 7.38 -5.51 21.88
C THR A 135 7.51 -4.81 20.54
N GLU A 136 8.18 -3.65 20.51
CA GLU A 136 8.47 -2.91 19.29
C GLU A 136 9.32 -3.75 18.32
N LEU A 137 10.36 -4.41 18.83
CA LEU A 137 11.21 -5.28 18.02
C LEU A 137 10.41 -6.45 17.43
N ARG A 138 9.58 -7.13 18.25
CA ARG A 138 8.74 -8.24 17.79
C ARG A 138 7.75 -7.80 16.72
N GLN A 139 7.16 -6.61 16.83
CA GLN A 139 6.30 -6.03 15.79
C GLN A 139 7.07 -5.77 14.49
N MET A 140 8.32 -5.29 14.58
CA MET A 140 9.15 -5.08 13.39
C MET A 140 9.52 -6.40 12.70
N PHE A 141 9.89 -7.42 13.46
CA PHE A 141 10.13 -8.76 12.91
C PHE A 141 8.85 -9.36 12.30
N GLY A 142 7.68 -9.09 12.88
CA GLY A 142 6.40 -9.47 12.28
C GLY A 142 6.16 -8.82 10.90
N LYS A 143 6.61 -7.57 10.71
CA LYS A 143 6.59 -6.91 9.39
C LYS A 143 7.56 -7.56 8.40
N MET A 144 8.71 -8.02 8.84
CA MET A 144 9.64 -8.78 8.02
C MET A 144 9.00 -10.06 7.50
N GLN A 145 8.27 -10.78 8.32
CA GLN A 145 7.59 -12.01 7.91
C GLN A 145 6.42 -11.71 6.98
N LEU A 146 5.67 -10.62 7.21
CA LEU A 146 4.69 -10.11 6.25
C LEU A 146 5.34 -9.62 4.95
N SER A 147 6.58 -9.11 5.03
CA SER A 147 7.38 -8.74 3.85
C SER A 147 8.08 -9.96 3.24
N ALA A 148 8.53 -10.94 4.04
CA ALA A 148 9.07 -12.21 3.55
C ALA A 148 7.94 -13.12 3.05
N ASP A 149 6.75 -13.10 3.64
CA ASP A 149 5.56 -13.69 3.05
C ASP A 149 5.12 -12.92 1.80
N LYS A 150 5.28 -11.59 1.76
CA LYS A 150 5.16 -10.80 0.52
C LYS A 150 6.31 -11.07 -0.45
N LEU A 151 7.54 -11.31 -0.01
CA LEU A 151 8.71 -11.63 -0.83
C LEU A 151 8.88 -13.15 -1.08
N ALA A 152 8.43 -14.02 -0.19
CA ALA A 152 8.26 -15.45 -0.46
C ALA A 152 6.98 -15.71 -1.26
N PHE A 153 5.99 -14.80 -1.21
CA PHE A 153 4.92 -14.69 -2.20
C PHE A 153 5.39 -13.99 -3.51
N VAL A 154 6.49 -13.29 -3.50
CA VAL A 154 7.25 -12.74 -4.65
C VAL A 154 8.59 -13.49 -4.79
N SER A 155 8.68 -14.76 -4.38
CA SER A 155 9.62 -15.66 -5.04
C SER A 155 9.23 -15.66 -6.52
N ALA A 156 10.19 -15.49 -7.42
CA ALA A 156 10.00 -15.56 -8.88
C ALA A 156 9.24 -16.82 -9.35
N ASP A 157 8.99 -17.76 -8.45
CA ASP A 157 8.21 -18.99 -8.64
C ASP A 157 6.69 -18.81 -8.47
N GLN A 158 6.19 -17.63 -8.03
CA GLN A 158 4.74 -17.40 -7.84
C GLN A 158 4.20 -16.16 -8.52
N SER A 159 5.02 -15.22 -8.98
CA SER A 159 4.58 -14.15 -9.86
C SER A 159 4.18 -14.74 -11.21
N LEU A 160 3.09 -14.26 -11.77
CA LEU A 160 2.68 -14.67 -13.10
C LEU A 160 3.75 -14.22 -14.11
N THR A 161 4.05 -15.08 -15.07
CA THR A 161 4.87 -14.72 -16.22
C THR A 161 4.08 -13.86 -17.21
N GLU A 162 4.77 -13.16 -18.10
CA GLU A 162 4.14 -12.39 -19.17
C GLU A 162 3.20 -13.27 -20.02
N ASP A 163 3.63 -14.49 -20.35
CA ASP A 163 2.82 -15.46 -21.12
C ASP A 163 1.55 -15.87 -20.35
N GLU A 164 1.62 -16.11 -19.05
CA GLU A 164 0.45 -16.45 -18.22
C GLU A 164 -0.52 -15.27 -18.12
N ILE A 165 -0.01 -14.03 -18.03
CA ILE A 165 -0.84 -12.83 -18.04
C ILE A 165 -1.54 -12.71 -19.41
N GLN A 166 -0.82 -12.84 -20.51
CA GLN A 166 -1.39 -12.75 -21.85
C GLN A 166 -2.47 -13.82 -22.09
N GLN A 167 -2.19 -15.07 -21.70
CA GLN A 167 -3.16 -16.15 -21.79
C GLN A 167 -4.39 -15.92 -20.88
N GLY A 168 -4.15 -15.47 -19.64
CA GLY A 168 -5.22 -15.20 -18.69
C GLY A 168 -6.13 -14.07 -19.15
N LEU A 169 -5.60 -12.99 -19.72
CA LEU A 169 -6.39 -11.91 -20.33
C LEU A 169 -7.30 -12.45 -21.44
N SER A 170 -6.80 -13.35 -22.29
CA SER A 170 -7.60 -14.00 -23.36
C SER A 170 -8.70 -14.92 -22.82
N ARG A 171 -8.54 -15.45 -21.60
CA ARG A 171 -9.52 -16.31 -20.90
C ARG A 171 -10.50 -15.54 -20.01
N GLY A 172 -10.38 -14.20 -19.95
CA GLY A 172 -11.26 -13.35 -19.20
C GLY A 172 -10.77 -12.93 -17.80
N ASN A 173 -9.50 -13.14 -17.44
CA ASN A 173 -8.92 -12.46 -16.29
C ASN A 173 -8.71 -10.96 -16.60
N PRO A 174 -8.59 -10.09 -15.57
CA PRO A 174 -8.81 -10.37 -14.15
C PRO A 174 -10.30 -10.43 -13.77
N GLU A 175 -10.63 -11.04 -12.63
CA GLU A 175 -11.91 -10.86 -11.96
C GLU A 175 -11.91 -9.56 -11.17
N LEU A 176 -13.08 -8.95 -10.99
CA LEU A 176 -13.21 -7.75 -10.19
C LEU A 176 -13.83 -8.05 -8.83
N TYR A 177 -13.19 -7.55 -7.80
CA TYR A 177 -13.71 -7.43 -6.45
C TYR A 177 -13.99 -5.97 -6.17
N PHE A 178 -14.97 -5.68 -5.34
CA PHE A 178 -15.41 -4.33 -5.06
C PHE A 178 -15.33 -4.03 -3.58
N GLN A 179 -14.66 -2.94 -3.23
CA GLN A 179 -14.59 -2.48 -1.84
C GLN A 179 -15.43 -1.22 -1.68
N PRO A 180 -16.35 -1.18 -0.68
CA PRO A 180 -17.25 -0.06 -0.51
C PRO A 180 -16.53 1.18 0.01
N LYS A 181 -16.86 2.36 -0.57
CA LYS A 181 -16.60 3.68 0.00
C LYS A 181 -17.83 4.11 0.79
N VAL A 182 -17.67 4.24 2.12
CA VAL A 182 -18.77 4.57 3.04
C VAL A 182 -18.76 6.06 3.33
N ALA A 183 -19.89 6.73 3.15
CA ALA A 183 -20.05 8.14 3.48
C ALA A 183 -20.13 8.31 5.01
N VAL A 184 -19.19 9.06 5.60
CA VAL A 184 -19.03 9.20 7.06
C VAL A 184 -20.29 9.77 7.73
N LYS A 185 -20.96 10.73 7.10
CA LYS A 185 -22.13 11.42 7.69
C LYS A 185 -23.42 10.60 7.66
N THR A 186 -23.61 9.80 6.60
CA THR A 186 -24.89 9.13 6.34
C THR A 186 -24.80 7.63 6.44
N MET A 187 -23.59 7.07 6.56
CA MET A 187 -23.30 5.65 6.51
C MET A 187 -23.83 4.97 5.23
N SER A 188 -24.18 5.75 4.20
CA SER A 188 -24.56 5.23 2.88
C SER A 188 -23.33 4.83 2.07
N VAL A 189 -23.55 3.97 1.09
CA VAL A 189 -22.50 3.47 0.18
C VAL A 189 -22.80 3.96 -1.24
N PRO A 190 -22.25 5.12 -1.65
CA PRO A 190 -22.50 5.67 -2.98
C PRO A 190 -21.63 5.06 -4.07
N SER A 191 -20.49 4.47 -3.72
CA SER A 191 -19.50 3.99 -4.68
C SER A 191 -18.66 2.85 -4.14
N PHE A 192 -17.97 2.17 -5.05
CA PHE A 192 -17.04 1.09 -4.76
C PHE A 192 -15.72 1.34 -5.50
N GLU A 193 -14.62 0.83 -4.96
CA GLU A 193 -13.37 0.69 -5.70
C GLU A 193 -13.31 -0.70 -6.35
N ALA A 194 -13.00 -0.74 -7.65
CA ALA A 194 -12.78 -1.98 -8.39
C ALA A 194 -11.34 -2.45 -8.24
N LEU A 195 -11.17 -3.59 -7.65
CA LEU A 195 -9.88 -4.20 -7.32
C LEU A 195 -9.68 -5.48 -8.12
N ALA A 196 -8.69 -5.49 -9.00
CA ALA A 196 -8.36 -6.63 -9.81
C ALA A 196 -7.90 -7.83 -8.97
N ARG A 197 -8.39 -9.01 -9.32
CA ARG A 197 -7.97 -10.29 -8.75
C ARG A 197 -7.73 -11.26 -9.90
N TRP A 198 -6.72 -12.07 -9.79
CA TRP A 198 -6.39 -13.04 -10.82
C TRP A 198 -6.80 -14.43 -10.40
N ARG A 199 -7.63 -15.09 -11.22
CA ARG A 199 -7.94 -16.49 -10.99
C ARG A 199 -6.90 -17.37 -11.69
N ALA A 200 -6.08 -18.07 -10.90
CA ALA A 200 -5.13 -19.06 -11.38
C ALA A 200 -5.83 -20.33 -11.90
N GLU A 201 -5.13 -21.16 -12.65
CA GLU A 201 -5.67 -22.39 -13.25
C GLU A 201 -6.15 -23.41 -12.20
N ASP A 202 -5.55 -23.41 -11.01
CA ASP A 202 -5.97 -24.23 -9.86
C ASP A 202 -7.20 -23.67 -9.13
N GLY A 203 -7.74 -22.53 -9.58
CA GLY A 203 -8.88 -21.84 -8.99
C GLY A 203 -8.54 -20.87 -7.86
N LYS A 204 -7.28 -20.75 -7.46
CA LYS A 204 -6.82 -19.82 -6.42
C LYS A 204 -6.96 -18.37 -6.90
N ILE A 205 -7.36 -17.47 -6.01
CA ILE A 205 -7.43 -16.04 -6.27
C ILE A 205 -6.11 -15.38 -5.83
N LEU A 206 -5.42 -14.77 -6.80
CA LEU A 206 -4.14 -14.08 -6.60
C LEU A 206 -4.36 -12.57 -6.49
N GLY A 207 -3.56 -11.95 -5.62
CA GLY A 207 -3.56 -10.49 -5.43
C GLY A 207 -2.83 -9.73 -6.55
N PRO A 208 -3.10 -8.41 -6.68
CA PRO A 208 -2.53 -7.58 -7.74
C PRO A 208 -1.00 -7.50 -7.72
N HIS A 209 -0.36 -7.65 -6.57
CA HIS A 209 1.10 -7.64 -6.42
C HIS A 209 1.81 -8.77 -7.16
N LEU A 210 1.10 -9.83 -7.57
CA LEU A 210 1.67 -10.97 -8.30
C LEU A 210 1.63 -10.83 -9.83
N PHE A 211 0.87 -9.88 -10.37
CA PHE A 211 0.72 -9.72 -11.82
C PHE A 211 0.87 -8.27 -12.31
N ILE A 212 0.50 -7.24 -11.52
CA ILE A 212 0.62 -5.85 -11.94
C ILE A 212 2.07 -5.46 -12.24
N PRO A 213 3.09 -5.74 -11.38
CA PRO A 213 4.46 -5.35 -11.66
C PRO A 213 5.01 -5.97 -12.97
N VAL A 214 4.62 -7.21 -13.27
CA VAL A 214 5.01 -7.88 -14.52
C VAL A 214 4.30 -7.25 -15.73
N ALA A 215 3.00 -6.93 -15.58
CA ALA A 215 2.24 -6.24 -16.63
C ALA A 215 2.77 -4.83 -16.91
N GLU A 216 3.28 -4.11 -15.89
CA GLU A 216 3.90 -2.78 -16.03
C GLU A 216 5.24 -2.81 -16.75
N GLN A 217 6.04 -3.84 -16.51
CA GLN A 217 7.33 -4.05 -17.20
C GLN A 217 7.15 -4.52 -18.66
N SER A 218 5.99 -5.04 -18.97
CA SER A 218 5.58 -5.45 -20.32
C SER A 218 4.51 -4.51 -20.88
N ALA A 219 4.18 -4.60 -22.15
CA ALA A 219 3.11 -3.81 -22.75
C ALA A 219 1.69 -4.23 -22.28
N LEU A 220 1.57 -5.27 -21.47
CA LEU A 220 0.28 -5.88 -21.07
C LEU A 220 -0.51 -5.04 -20.05
N ILE A 221 0.13 -4.07 -19.39
CA ILE A 221 -0.58 -3.21 -18.43
C ILE A 221 -1.73 -2.43 -19.07
N ASN A 222 -1.60 -2.05 -20.33
CA ASN A 222 -2.65 -1.35 -21.05
C ASN A 222 -3.85 -2.26 -21.33
N ASP A 223 -3.60 -3.50 -21.77
CA ASP A 223 -4.65 -4.49 -22.02
C ASP A 223 -5.36 -4.88 -20.72
N LEU A 224 -4.58 -5.02 -19.63
CA LEU A 224 -5.10 -5.28 -18.29
C LEU A 224 -6.02 -4.14 -17.83
N THR A 225 -5.57 -2.89 -17.94
CA THR A 225 -6.33 -1.70 -17.54
C THR A 225 -7.62 -1.58 -18.35
N ASP A 226 -7.57 -1.82 -19.66
CA ASP A 226 -8.73 -1.78 -20.53
C ASP A 226 -9.76 -2.87 -20.15
N GLN A 227 -9.30 -4.09 -19.83
CA GLN A 227 -10.18 -5.17 -19.34
C GLN A 227 -10.84 -4.83 -18.01
N VAL A 228 -10.07 -4.29 -17.05
CA VAL A 228 -10.60 -3.84 -15.75
C VAL A 228 -11.64 -2.75 -15.96
N PHE A 229 -11.37 -1.77 -16.83
CA PHE A 229 -12.30 -0.68 -17.12
C PHE A 229 -13.60 -1.17 -17.76
N ILE A 230 -13.50 -2.01 -18.80
CA ILE A 230 -14.69 -2.58 -19.48
C ILE A 230 -15.58 -3.31 -18.48
N LYS A 231 -15.00 -4.20 -17.67
CA LYS A 231 -15.75 -4.97 -16.67
C LYS A 231 -16.35 -4.08 -15.56
N SER A 232 -15.66 -3.01 -15.19
CA SER A 232 -16.18 -2.04 -14.23
C SER A 232 -17.40 -1.31 -14.77
N VAL A 233 -17.35 -0.86 -16.03
CA VAL A 233 -18.48 -0.20 -16.70
C VAL A 233 -19.65 -1.16 -16.89
N GLU A 234 -19.39 -2.41 -17.29
CA GLU A 234 -20.40 -3.46 -17.40
C GLU A 234 -21.09 -3.71 -16.06
N GLN A 235 -20.34 -3.80 -14.98
CA GLN A 235 -20.88 -4.00 -13.63
C GLN A 235 -21.74 -2.82 -13.17
N VAL A 236 -21.31 -1.59 -13.44
CA VAL A 236 -22.10 -0.38 -13.16
C VAL A 236 -23.42 -0.42 -13.95
N ALA A 237 -23.38 -0.76 -15.23
CA ALA A 237 -24.60 -0.90 -16.06
C ALA A 237 -25.57 -1.94 -15.49
N GLN A 238 -25.06 -3.08 -15.01
CA GLN A 238 -25.87 -4.13 -14.38
C GLN A 238 -26.54 -3.62 -13.09
N TRP A 239 -25.81 -2.94 -12.20
CA TRP A 239 -26.38 -2.39 -10.98
C TRP A 239 -27.42 -1.32 -11.28
N HIS A 240 -27.16 -0.41 -12.22
CA HIS A 240 -28.12 0.62 -12.64
C HIS A 240 -29.39 -0.01 -13.23
N GLY A 241 -29.24 -1.08 -14.01
CA GLY A 241 -30.39 -1.85 -14.53
C GLY A 241 -31.25 -2.50 -13.44
N GLN A 242 -30.69 -2.72 -12.24
CA GLN A 242 -31.39 -3.24 -11.06
C GLN A 242 -31.84 -2.13 -10.09
N GLY A 243 -31.65 -0.86 -10.45
CA GLY A 243 -32.08 0.30 -9.64
C GLY A 243 -31.06 0.80 -8.60
N PHE A 244 -29.82 0.25 -8.60
CA PHE A 244 -28.77 0.68 -7.69
C PHE A 244 -27.81 1.65 -8.40
N MET A 245 -27.81 2.91 -8.03
CA MET A 245 -27.04 3.98 -8.70
C MET A 245 -25.62 4.13 -8.11
N PHE A 246 -24.85 3.05 -8.09
CA PHE A 246 -23.48 3.07 -7.63
C PHE A 246 -22.51 3.61 -8.67
N ALA A 247 -21.51 4.36 -8.22
CA ALA A 247 -20.34 4.70 -9.00
C ALA A 247 -19.19 3.71 -8.69
N VAL A 248 -18.21 3.63 -9.61
CA VAL A 248 -17.04 2.77 -9.44
C VAL A 248 -15.77 3.58 -9.70
N ALA A 249 -14.77 3.37 -8.85
CA ALA A 249 -13.43 3.87 -9.03
C ALA A 249 -12.52 2.78 -9.62
N VAL A 250 -11.65 3.18 -10.56
CA VAL A 250 -10.76 2.29 -11.31
C VAL A 250 -9.35 2.86 -11.30
N ASN A 251 -8.38 2.04 -10.92
CA ASN A 251 -6.96 2.39 -10.87
C ASN A 251 -6.33 2.41 -12.26
N PHE A 252 -5.56 3.47 -12.56
CA PHE A 252 -4.83 3.65 -13.81
C PHE A 252 -3.34 3.83 -13.57
N SER A 253 -2.52 3.07 -14.32
CA SER A 253 -1.06 3.22 -14.31
C SER A 253 -0.60 4.44 -15.11
N MET A 254 0.63 4.91 -14.85
CA MET A 254 1.26 5.98 -15.64
C MET A 254 1.31 5.62 -17.12
N ASN A 255 1.70 4.40 -17.47
CA ASN A 255 1.79 3.93 -18.84
C ASN A 255 0.43 4.04 -19.58
N SER A 256 -0.68 3.84 -18.88
CA SER A 256 -2.01 3.99 -19.47
C SER A 256 -2.34 5.44 -19.79
N LEU A 257 -1.85 6.41 -19.00
CA LEU A 257 -2.05 7.86 -19.20
C LEU A 257 -1.19 8.45 -20.32
N GLU A 258 -0.22 7.71 -20.86
CA GLU A 258 0.54 8.11 -22.03
C GLU A 258 -0.22 7.93 -23.36
N ARG A 259 -1.36 7.24 -23.32
CA ARG A 259 -2.21 6.99 -24.49
C ARG A 259 -3.12 8.18 -24.81
N ILE A 260 -2.75 9.03 -25.79
CA ILE A 260 -3.54 10.21 -26.19
C ILE A 260 -5.01 9.85 -26.56
N SER A 261 -5.25 8.67 -27.11
CA SER A 261 -6.59 8.19 -27.48
C SER A 261 -7.42 7.70 -26.28
N LEU A 262 -6.82 7.51 -25.11
CA LEU A 262 -7.47 6.93 -23.93
C LEU A 262 -8.81 7.60 -23.60
N PRO A 263 -8.93 8.95 -23.50
CA PRO A 263 -10.19 9.59 -23.14
C PRO A 263 -11.34 9.29 -24.12
N ASP A 264 -11.03 9.16 -25.41
CA ASP A 264 -12.04 8.82 -26.44
C ASP A 264 -12.44 7.35 -26.35
N THR A 265 -11.48 6.47 -26.12
CA THR A 265 -11.71 5.03 -25.92
C THR A 265 -12.62 4.78 -24.71
N LEU A 266 -12.31 5.37 -23.55
CA LEU A 266 -13.09 5.17 -22.33
C LEU A 266 -14.52 5.74 -22.49
N LEU A 267 -14.67 6.90 -23.14
CA LEU A 267 -15.99 7.46 -23.41
C LEU A 267 -16.81 6.56 -24.32
N ALA A 268 -16.22 5.97 -25.37
CA ALA A 268 -16.91 5.03 -26.25
C ALA A 268 -17.42 3.81 -25.49
N ILE A 269 -16.59 3.21 -24.63
CA ILE A 269 -16.97 2.08 -23.77
C ILE A 269 -18.16 2.48 -22.88
N CYS A 270 -18.10 3.62 -22.18
CA CYS A 270 -19.21 4.09 -21.37
C CYS A 270 -20.50 4.27 -22.18
N SER A 271 -20.39 4.77 -23.40
CA SER A 271 -21.54 4.98 -24.30
C SER A 271 -22.16 3.67 -24.74
N ASP A 272 -21.37 2.65 -25.06
CA ASP A 272 -21.83 1.32 -25.47
C ASP A 272 -22.66 0.64 -24.37
N TYR A 273 -22.25 0.78 -23.11
CA TYR A 273 -22.96 0.26 -21.94
C TYR A 273 -24.01 1.23 -21.37
N LYS A 274 -24.18 2.41 -21.93
CA LYS A 274 -25.11 3.48 -21.46
C LYS A 274 -24.84 3.93 -20.02
N VAL A 275 -23.59 3.95 -19.62
CA VAL A 275 -23.12 4.45 -18.32
C VAL A 275 -22.65 5.89 -18.49
N SER A 276 -23.10 6.80 -17.61
CA SER A 276 -22.57 8.17 -17.61
C SER A 276 -21.13 8.17 -17.09
N PRO A 277 -20.17 8.86 -17.76
CA PRO A 277 -18.79 8.97 -17.28
C PRO A 277 -18.65 9.45 -15.83
N GLU A 278 -19.58 10.25 -15.33
CA GLU A 278 -19.61 10.74 -13.95
C GLU A 278 -19.76 9.63 -12.89
N ASN A 279 -20.21 8.42 -13.31
CA ASN A 279 -20.29 7.25 -12.44
C ASN A 279 -18.99 6.45 -12.42
N ILE A 280 -17.98 6.88 -13.15
CA ILE A 280 -16.65 6.28 -13.16
C ILE A 280 -15.63 7.30 -12.64
N THR A 281 -14.89 6.89 -11.61
CA THR A 281 -13.75 7.66 -11.06
C THR A 281 -12.46 7.01 -11.55
N ILE A 282 -11.58 7.79 -12.15
CA ILE A 282 -10.24 7.37 -12.56
C ILE A 282 -9.29 7.68 -11.40
N GLU A 283 -8.70 6.65 -10.80
CA GLU A 283 -7.73 6.79 -9.71
C GLU A 283 -6.31 6.79 -10.25
N ILE A 284 -5.52 7.75 -9.82
CA ILE A 284 -4.15 7.97 -10.31
C ILE A 284 -3.27 8.21 -9.09
N THR A 285 -2.19 7.46 -8.94
CA THR A 285 -1.29 7.62 -7.79
C THR A 285 -0.60 8.98 -7.77
N GLU A 286 -0.29 9.48 -6.60
CA GLU A 286 0.44 10.74 -6.40
C GLU A 286 1.75 10.77 -7.21
N THR A 287 2.49 9.67 -7.24
CA THR A 287 3.76 9.55 -7.97
C THR A 287 3.60 9.76 -9.48
N CYS A 288 2.51 9.27 -10.07
CA CYS A 288 2.19 9.49 -11.48
C CYS A 288 2.01 10.97 -11.80
N ILE A 289 1.39 11.72 -10.91
CA ILE A 289 1.18 13.17 -11.08
C ILE A 289 2.47 13.96 -10.99
N MET A 290 3.44 13.48 -10.19
CA MET A 290 4.72 14.20 -9.98
C MET A 290 5.67 14.13 -11.16
N ASN A 291 5.69 13.02 -11.89
CA ASN A 291 6.54 12.77 -13.05
C ASN A 291 5.96 13.32 -14.36
N GLN A 292 5.05 14.30 -14.28
CA GLN A 292 4.20 14.78 -15.37
C GLN A 292 4.95 15.04 -16.69
N GLU A 293 4.70 14.19 -17.66
CA GLU A 293 4.88 14.52 -19.07
C GLU A 293 3.66 15.30 -19.59
N ALA A 294 3.86 16.15 -20.57
CA ALA A 294 2.80 16.97 -21.16
C ALA A 294 1.61 16.12 -21.68
N VAL A 295 1.89 14.89 -22.09
CA VAL A 295 0.89 13.93 -22.59
C VAL A 295 -0.05 13.49 -21.48
N ALA A 296 0.45 13.14 -20.30
CA ALA A 296 -0.40 12.73 -19.17
C ALA A 296 -1.33 13.87 -18.72
N LEU A 297 -0.84 15.12 -18.71
CA LEU A 297 -1.66 16.31 -18.45
C LEU A 297 -2.80 16.49 -19.47
N ASP A 298 -2.49 16.32 -20.76
CA ASP A 298 -3.51 16.37 -21.84
C ASP A 298 -4.59 15.30 -21.60
N VAL A 299 -4.18 14.06 -21.35
CA VAL A 299 -5.09 12.94 -21.11
C VAL A 299 -5.96 13.18 -19.88
N ILE A 300 -5.37 13.56 -18.73
CA ILE A 300 -6.11 13.87 -17.49
C ILE A 300 -7.14 14.99 -17.71
N THR A 301 -6.72 16.07 -18.38
CA THR A 301 -7.61 17.20 -18.66
C THR A 301 -8.78 16.78 -19.57
N ARG A 302 -8.52 15.98 -20.61
CA ARG A 302 -9.54 15.48 -21.52
C ARG A 302 -10.49 14.48 -20.87
N LEU A 303 -10.00 13.63 -19.95
CA LEU A 303 -10.87 12.75 -19.15
C LEU A 303 -11.88 13.58 -18.35
N HIS A 304 -11.40 14.62 -17.66
CA HIS A 304 -12.29 15.53 -16.94
C HIS A 304 -13.30 16.23 -17.85
N LEU A 305 -12.87 16.76 -19.02
CA LEU A 305 -13.76 17.40 -20.00
C LEU A 305 -14.83 16.44 -20.55
N LYS A 306 -14.57 15.15 -20.56
CA LYS A 306 -15.52 14.09 -20.96
C LYS A 306 -16.44 13.64 -19.81
N GLY A 307 -16.30 14.23 -18.62
CA GLY A 307 -17.18 14.01 -17.47
C GLY A 307 -16.73 12.92 -16.50
N PHE A 308 -15.55 12.32 -16.70
CA PHE A 308 -15.00 11.39 -15.71
C PHE A 308 -14.61 12.12 -14.42
N ARG A 309 -14.83 11.48 -13.28
CA ARG A 309 -14.27 11.93 -12.01
C ARG A 309 -12.81 11.51 -11.91
N LEU A 310 -12.00 12.33 -11.28
CA LEU A 310 -10.57 12.07 -11.08
C LEU A 310 -10.27 12.03 -9.60
N SER A 311 -9.54 11.01 -9.15
CA SER A 311 -9.09 10.82 -7.78
C SER A 311 -7.58 10.68 -7.73
N ILE A 312 -6.97 11.29 -6.73
CA ILE A 312 -5.56 11.08 -6.39
C ILE A 312 -5.48 9.97 -5.37
N ASP A 313 -4.72 8.95 -5.69
CA ASP A 313 -4.46 7.81 -4.81
C ASP A 313 -3.12 7.91 -4.09
N ASP A 314 -2.99 7.22 -2.94
CA ASP A 314 -1.81 7.16 -2.07
C ASP A 314 -1.32 8.55 -1.61
N PHE A 315 -2.25 9.50 -1.42
CA PHE A 315 -1.88 10.87 -1.06
C PHE A 315 -1.16 10.96 0.29
N GLY A 316 -0.02 11.67 0.27
CA GLY A 316 0.85 11.91 1.43
C GLY A 316 2.07 11.00 1.47
N THR A 317 2.15 9.97 0.63
CA THR A 317 3.33 9.09 0.54
C THR A 317 4.44 9.68 -0.34
N GLY A 318 4.11 10.66 -1.20
CA GLY A 318 5.02 11.33 -2.13
C GLY A 318 5.33 12.78 -1.78
N TYR A 319 5.88 13.50 -2.73
CA TYR A 319 6.24 14.93 -2.62
C TYR A 319 5.23 15.82 -3.36
N SER A 320 3.93 15.66 -3.13
CA SER A 320 2.94 16.52 -3.79
C SER A 320 3.14 17.98 -3.45
N SER A 321 3.40 18.81 -4.46
CA SER A 321 3.24 20.24 -4.26
C SER A 321 1.75 20.59 -4.33
N ILE A 322 1.24 21.27 -3.30
CA ILE A 322 -0.12 21.81 -3.26
C ILE A 322 -0.42 22.62 -4.53
N GLU A 323 0.59 23.23 -5.13
CA GLU A 323 0.49 23.98 -6.39
C GLU A 323 0.05 23.08 -7.55
N LYS A 324 0.62 21.86 -7.66
CA LYS A 324 0.25 20.90 -8.73
C LYS A 324 -1.17 20.39 -8.53
N LEU A 325 -1.56 20.08 -7.29
CA LEU A 325 -2.93 19.70 -6.95
C LEU A 325 -3.94 20.75 -7.39
N ASN A 326 -3.65 22.03 -7.15
CA ASN A 326 -4.56 23.13 -7.48
C ASN A 326 -4.70 23.37 -9.01
N ARG A 327 -3.78 22.86 -9.82
CA ARG A 327 -3.80 23.00 -11.28
C ARG A 327 -4.58 21.91 -12.00
N LEU A 328 -4.83 20.80 -11.34
CA LEU A 328 -5.47 19.62 -11.95
C LEU A 328 -6.91 19.48 -11.44
N PRO A 329 -7.82 19.03 -12.30
CA PRO A 329 -9.25 18.99 -12.00
C PRO A 329 -9.63 17.73 -11.18
N PHE A 330 -8.91 17.46 -10.09
CA PHE A 330 -9.26 16.36 -9.20
C PHE A 330 -10.50 16.69 -8.37
N SER A 331 -11.38 15.72 -8.24
CA SER A 331 -12.59 15.80 -7.44
C SER A 331 -12.49 15.05 -6.12
N GLU A 332 -11.48 14.19 -5.97
CA GLU A 332 -11.29 13.31 -4.82
C GLU A 332 -9.79 13.15 -4.50
N ILE A 333 -9.48 13.03 -3.22
CA ILE A 333 -8.16 12.65 -2.69
C ILE A 333 -8.35 11.47 -1.75
N LYS A 334 -7.60 10.38 -1.96
CA LYS A 334 -7.56 9.22 -1.09
C LYS A 334 -6.31 9.35 -0.20
N ILE A 335 -6.54 9.45 1.11
CA ILE A 335 -5.45 9.49 2.10
C ILE A 335 -5.03 8.06 2.40
N ASP A 336 -3.76 7.78 2.17
CA ASP A 336 -3.18 6.45 2.32
C ASP A 336 -3.32 5.89 3.75
N ARG A 337 -3.50 4.57 3.82
CA ARG A 337 -3.60 3.80 5.07
C ARG A 337 -2.48 4.12 6.07
N ALA A 338 -1.26 4.38 5.61
CA ALA A 338 -0.12 4.64 6.50
C ALA A 338 -0.33 5.86 7.42
N PHE A 339 -1.23 6.78 7.05
CA PHE A 339 -1.59 7.94 7.86
C PHE A 339 -2.86 7.73 8.68
N VAL A 340 -3.67 6.74 8.33
CA VAL A 340 -4.94 6.42 9.01
C VAL A 340 -4.72 5.39 10.12
N ASP A 341 -3.92 4.34 9.85
CA ASP A 341 -3.66 3.25 10.79
C ASP A 341 -2.98 3.77 12.06
N GLY A 342 -3.69 3.63 13.19
CA GLY A 342 -3.22 4.07 14.51
C GLY A 342 -3.15 5.59 14.70
N ALA A 343 -3.74 6.39 13.81
CA ALA A 343 -3.74 7.86 13.89
C ALA A 343 -4.36 8.38 15.19
N ALA A 344 -5.32 7.67 15.76
CA ALA A 344 -5.92 8.01 17.04
C ALA A 344 -4.90 8.05 18.19
N ASN A 345 -3.79 7.30 18.08
CA ASN A 345 -2.75 7.17 19.09
C ASN A 345 -1.40 7.82 18.68
N SER A 346 -1.29 8.37 17.45
CA SER A 346 -0.08 8.98 16.91
C SER A 346 -0.26 10.47 16.63
N TYR A 347 0.42 11.32 17.39
CA TYR A 347 0.36 12.78 17.16
C TYR A 347 0.80 13.18 15.76
N SER A 348 1.84 12.56 15.20
CA SER A 348 2.34 12.87 13.86
C SER A 348 1.37 12.45 12.77
N SER A 349 0.84 11.21 12.83
CA SER A 349 -0.16 10.72 11.88
C SER A 349 -1.44 11.56 11.94
N ARG A 350 -1.92 11.87 13.15
CA ARG A 350 -3.06 12.76 13.35
C ARG A 350 -2.84 14.14 12.74
N ALA A 351 -1.67 14.77 12.93
CA ALA A 351 -1.38 16.09 12.38
C ALA A 351 -1.35 16.10 10.84
N ILE A 352 -0.83 15.03 10.22
CA ILE A 352 -0.84 14.86 8.76
C ILE A 352 -2.29 14.71 8.28
N LEU A 353 -3.04 13.84 8.92
CA LEU A 353 -4.45 13.55 8.60
C LEU A 353 -5.31 14.81 8.71
N GLU A 354 -5.21 15.56 9.81
CA GLU A 354 -5.89 16.86 10.02
C GLU A 354 -5.55 17.86 8.91
N SER A 355 -4.25 17.97 8.56
CA SER A 355 -3.79 18.90 7.54
C SER A 355 -4.33 18.53 6.15
N SER A 356 -4.30 17.24 5.81
CA SER A 356 -4.76 16.71 4.53
C SER A 356 -6.28 16.90 4.36
N ILE A 357 -7.06 16.57 5.39
CA ILE A 357 -8.53 16.76 5.39
C ILE A 357 -8.88 18.25 5.30
N ALA A 358 -8.22 19.10 6.10
CA ALA A 358 -8.46 20.54 6.06
C ALA A 358 -8.10 21.17 4.71
N MET A 359 -7.04 20.70 4.08
CA MET A 359 -6.61 21.12 2.74
C MET A 359 -7.67 20.73 1.70
N GLY A 360 -8.07 19.47 1.63
CA GLY A 360 -9.07 19.00 0.67
C GLY A 360 -10.38 19.77 0.80
N LYS A 361 -10.88 19.99 2.02
CA LYS A 361 -12.06 20.81 2.28
C LYS A 361 -11.93 22.24 1.76
N LYS A 362 -10.78 22.91 1.98
CA LYS A 362 -10.54 24.28 1.49
C LYS A 362 -10.47 24.34 -0.04
N MET A 363 -10.02 23.27 -0.68
CA MET A 363 -9.97 23.15 -2.14
C MET A 363 -11.29 22.70 -2.76
N GLY A 364 -12.28 22.30 -1.95
CA GLY A 364 -13.55 21.75 -2.42
C GLY A 364 -13.42 20.35 -3.03
N ILE A 365 -12.40 19.59 -2.61
CA ILE A 365 -12.09 18.23 -3.06
C ILE A 365 -12.56 17.25 -1.98
N SER A 366 -13.26 16.19 -2.37
CA SER A 366 -13.74 15.14 -1.45
C SER A 366 -12.57 14.34 -0.89
N ILE A 367 -12.66 13.94 0.37
CA ILE A 367 -11.64 13.15 1.04
C ILE A 367 -12.15 11.75 1.31
N VAL A 368 -11.40 10.75 0.83
CA VAL A 368 -11.54 9.34 1.19
C VAL A 368 -10.36 8.97 2.09
N SER A 369 -10.62 8.38 3.25
CA SER A 369 -9.56 7.86 4.12
C SER A 369 -9.54 6.34 4.01
N GLU A 370 -8.38 5.80 3.66
CA GLU A 370 -8.20 4.37 3.37
C GLU A 370 -7.67 3.58 4.58
N GLY A 371 -7.86 2.26 4.51
CA GLY A 371 -7.30 1.35 5.49
C GLY A 371 -7.86 1.51 6.89
N VAL A 372 -9.12 1.95 7.02
CA VAL A 372 -9.78 2.06 8.32
C VAL A 372 -10.08 0.68 8.86
N GLU A 373 -9.41 0.29 9.94
CA GLU A 373 -9.53 -1.04 10.56
C GLU A 373 -10.14 -1.01 11.96
N THR A 374 -10.09 0.15 12.65
CA THR A 374 -10.58 0.28 14.03
C THR A 374 -11.67 1.34 14.15
N GLU A 375 -12.59 1.13 15.09
CA GLU A 375 -13.59 2.13 15.48
C GLU A 375 -12.94 3.43 15.97
N GLN A 376 -11.77 3.34 16.61
CA GLN A 376 -11.07 4.53 17.12
C GLN A 376 -10.60 5.43 15.98
N ASP A 377 -10.03 4.85 14.93
CA ASP A 377 -9.60 5.61 13.75
C ASP A 377 -10.82 6.16 13.00
N PHE A 378 -11.92 5.40 12.92
CA PHE A 378 -13.15 5.88 12.30
C PHE A 378 -13.74 7.09 13.05
N GLU A 379 -13.84 7.05 14.37
CA GLU A 379 -14.37 8.19 15.16
C GLU A 379 -13.44 9.42 15.03
N LEU A 380 -12.13 9.23 14.97
CA LEU A 380 -11.19 10.33 14.67
C LEU A 380 -11.46 10.94 13.28
N LEU A 381 -11.61 10.12 12.24
CA LEU A 381 -11.89 10.60 10.88
C LEU A 381 -13.22 11.36 10.80
N LYS A 382 -14.22 10.92 11.54
CA LYS A 382 -15.51 11.58 11.68
C LYS A 382 -15.38 12.92 12.40
N GLU A 383 -14.60 13.00 13.49
CA GLU A 383 -14.26 14.26 14.18
C GLU A 383 -13.57 15.25 13.24
N LEU A 384 -12.59 14.81 12.48
CA LEU A 384 -11.83 15.59 11.50
C LEU A 384 -12.69 15.95 10.28
N GLY A 385 -13.77 15.21 10.05
CA GLY A 385 -14.76 15.44 9.02
C GLY A 385 -14.32 14.96 7.65
N ALA A 386 -13.71 13.80 7.56
CA ALA A 386 -13.58 13.08 6.30
C ALA A 386 -14.94 12.88 5.63
N ASP A 387 -14.97 12.84 4.30
CA ASP A 387 -16.23 12.68 3.56
C ASP A 387 -16.59 11.21 3.41
N TYR A 388 -15.58 10.38 3.08
CA TYR A 388 -15.72 8.95 2.88
C TYR A 388 -14.61 8.20 3.61
N VAL A 389 -14.89 6.94 3.91
CA VAL A 389 -13.95 5.98 4.50
C VAL A 389 -14.01 4.66 3.77
N GLN A 390 -12.89 3.95 3.75
CA GLN A 390 -12.73 2.64 3.14
C GLN A 390 -11.79 1.80 4.00
N GLY A 391 -12.14 0.54 4.26
CA GLY A 391 -11.27 -0.33 5.05
C GLY A 391 -11.98 -1.57 5.58
N ALA A 392 -11.19 -2.46 6.20
CA ALA A 392 -11.66 -3.75 6.72
C ALA A 392 -12.70 -3.63 7.84
N LEU A 393 -12.75 -2.47 8.54
CA LEU A 393 -13.79 -2.18 9.51
C LEU A 393 -15.19 -2.28 8.90
N PHE A 394 -15.36 -1.90 7.65
CA PHE A 394 -16.64 -1.92 6.92
C PHE A 394 -16.78 -3.16 6.06
N SER A 395 -15.80 -3.43 5.21
CA SER A 395 -15.73 -4.62 4.36
C SER A 395 -14.34 -4.81 3.77
N ASN A 396 -13.87 -6.05 3.67
CA ASN A 396 -12.86 -6.41 2.69
C ASN A 396 -13.43 -6.34 1.27
N PRO A 397 -12.59 -6.31 0.22
CA PRO A 397 -13.05 -6.42 -1.16
C PRO A 397 -13.92 -7.67 -1.37
N ILE A 398 -15.10 -7.52 -1.95
CA ILE A 398 -16.10 -8.56 -2.16
C ILE A 398 -16.31 -8.85 -3.65
N PRO A 399 -16.58 -10.10 -4.05
CA PRO A 399 -16.90 -10.43 -5.44
C PRO A 399 -18.14 -9.67 -5.93
N ALA A 400 -18.20 -9.38 -7.24
CA ALA A 400 -19.30 -8.63 -7.86
C ALA A 400 -20.68 -9.17 -7.50
N ASP A 401 -20.85 -10.50 -7.53
CA ASP A 401 -22.12 -11.19 -7.26
C ASP A 401 -22.60 -11.02 -5.81
N SER A 402 -21.70 -10.69 -4.90
CA SER A 402 -22.01 -10.56 -3.46
C SER A 402 -22.30 -9.12 -3.04
N VAL A 403 -22.04 -8.12 -3.91
CA VAL A 403 -22.16 -6.70 -3.59
C VAL A 403 -23.57 -6.31 -3.17
N LEU A 404 -24.59 -6.68 -3.93
CA LEU A 404 -25.97 -6.28 -3.66
C LEU A 404 -26.48 -6.89 -2.35
N GLN A 405 -26.18 -8.17 -2.10
CA GLN A 405 -26.54 -8.83 -0.83
C GLN A 405 -25.84 -8.15 0.36
N TRP A 406 -24.57 -7.77 0.18
CA TRP A 406 -23.83 -7.04 1.21
C TRP A 406 -24.48 -5.67 1.50
N VAL A 407 -24.84 -4.89 0.45
CA VAL A 407 -25.50 -3.58 0.60
C VAL A 407 -26.85 -3.72 1.30
N GLU A 408 -27.65 -4.72 0.95
CA GLU A 408 -28.93 -4.98 1.63
C GLU A 408 -28.75 -5.25 3.14
N ASN A 409 -27.73 -6.03 3.49
CA ASN A 409 -27.41 -6.34 4.89
C ASN A 409 -26.87 -5.09 5.61
N TRP A 410 -26.01 -4.30 4.95
CA TRP A 410 -25.49 -3.07 5.47
C TRP A 410 -26.59 -2.06 5.82
N ASN A 411 -27.53 -1.84 4.91
CA ASN A 411 -28.66 -0.92 5.11
C ASN A 411 -29.60 -1.37 6.26
N LYS A 412 -29.69 -2.70 6.53
CA LYS A 412 -30.47 -3.20 7.67
C LYS A 412 -29.76 -3.03 9.02
N SER A 413 -28.43 -3.03 9.03
CA SER A 413 -27.63 -2.93 10.26
C SER A 413 -27.32 -1.49 10.66
N SER A 414 -27.36 -0.57 9.72
CA SER A 414 -27.04 0.87 9.93
C SER A 414 -28.23 1.70 10.38
N HIS A 415 -29.39 1.06 10.66
CA HIS A 415 -30.61 1.63 11.26
C HIS A 415 -30.95 0.87 12.53
#